data_e491708d1e998b998e2c1a5df574e769
#
_entry.id   e491708d1e998b998e2c1a5df574e769
#
_cell.length_a   1.000
_cell.length_b   1.000
_cell.length_c   1.000
_cell.angle_alpha   90.00
_cell.angle_beta   90.00
_cell.angle_gamma   90.00
#
_symmetry.space_group_name_H-M   'P 1'
#
loop_
_entity.id
_entity.type
_entity.pdbx_description
1 polymer ?
#
loop_
_entity_poly.entity_id
_entity_poly.type
_entity_poly.pdbx_seq_one_letter_code
_entity_poly.pdbx_strand_id
1 'polypeptide(L)'
;MLMLAGCTTTRQPGINSAVPQPVAPSVPPMYYALPNEQFPIPEVDVRLVRPEFWRTEVDYPTTEKVGSVIVDTPNRYLYHIQANGRAVRYGVGVGRDGFSWSGRGHIAYKRKWPRWNPPDEMVARQPELEPVSIANGGMAPGLNNPLGSRALSIHQGNRDTIYRIHGTPEFATIGRAVSSGCIRMLNQDVIHLADNVRDGSTIVVIPDPLMGAQET
;
A
#
# COMPACT_ATOMS: atom_id res chain seq x y z
N MET A 1 -11.73 -17.60 85.46
CA MET A 1 -12.28 -18.34 84.33
C MET A 1 -12.27 -17.41 83.12
N LEU A 2 -11.17 -17.41 82.36
CA LEU A 2 -10.98 -16.56 81.22
C LEU A 2 -11.30 -17.36 79.95
N MET A 3 -12.27 -16.90 79.16
CA MET A 3 -12.58 -17.47 77.85
C MET A 3 -11.81 -16.68 76.78
N LEU A 4 -10.96 -17.38 76.03
CA LEU A 4 -10.27 -16.85 74.80
C LEU A 4 -11.22 -17.13 73.65
N ALA A 5 -11.64 -16.03 72.97
CA ALA A 5 -12.36 -16.11 71.70
C ALA A 5 -11.31 -16.11 70.53
N GLY A 6 -11.24 -17.23 69.79
CA GLY A 6 -10.40 -17.37 68.60
C GLY A 6 -11.12 -16.79 67.40
N CYS A 7 -10.48 -15.75 66.74
CA CYS A 7 -10.92 -15.25 65.46
C CYS A 7 -10.38 -16.16 64.34
N THR A 8 -11.26 -16.87 63.64
CA THR A 8 -10.94 -17.58 62.41
C THR A 8 -11.03 -16.62 61.21
N THR A 9 -9.86 -16.27 60.63
CA THR A 9 -9.79 -15.50 59.40
C THR A 9 -10.06 -16.40 58.19
N THR A 10 -11.20 -16.26 57.59
CA THR A 10 -11.56 -16.98 56.36
C THR A 10 -10.85 -16.28 55.18
N ARG A 11 -9.86 -16.96 54.60
CA ARG A 11 -9.15 -16.50 53.41
C ARG A 11 -10.07 -16.71 52.21
N GLN A 12 -10.56 -15.62 51.57
CA GLN A 12 -11.28 -15.67 50.31
C GLN A 12 -10.33 -16.13 49.19
N PRO A 13 -10.75 -17.06 48.31
CA PRO A 13 -9.95 -17.41 47.12
C PRO A 13 -9.94 -16.20 46.20
N GLY A 14 -8.74 -15.69 45.89
CA GLY A 14 -8.55 -14.64 44.92
C GLY A 14 -9.01 -15.09 43.53
N ILE A 15 -10.02 -14.39 43.00
CA ILE A 15 -10.45 -14.55 41.59
C ILE A 15 -9.34 -13.98 40.74
N ASN A 16 -8.47 -14.85 40.19
CA ASN A 16 -7.51 -14.51 39.20
C ASN A 16 -8.28 -14.23 37.88
N SER A 17 -8.84 -13.04 37.72
CA SER A 17 -9.37 -12.56 36.46
C SER A 17 -8.18 -12.27 35.56
N ALA A 18 -7.69 -13.29 34.87
CA ALA A 18 -6.76 -13.09 33.75
C ALA A 18 -7.48 -12.23 32.69
N VAL A 19 -7.10 -10.97 32.57
CA VAL A 19 -7.56 -10.11 31.48
C VAL A 19 -7.18 -10.81 30.17
N PRO A 20 -8.15 -11.12 29.27
CA PRO A 20 -7.81 -11.73 27.99
C PRO A 20 -6.80 -10.85 27.26
N GLN A 21 -5.62 -11.39 26.99
CA GLN A 21 -4.63 -10.70 26.14
C GLN A 21 -5.25 -10.56 24.75
N PRO A 22 -5.18 -9.36 24.13
CA PRO A 22 -5.63 -9.20 22.75
C PRO A 22 -4.88 -10.19 21.86
N VAL A 23 -5.59 -11.12 21.23
CA VAL A 23 -5.02 -12.03 20.25
C VAL A 23 -4.58 -11.18 19.06
N ALA A 24 -3.29 -11.20 18.73
CA ALA A 24 -2.79 -10.53 17.54
C ALA A 24 -3.55 -11.05 16.32
N PRO A 25 -3.98 -10.16 15.38
CA PRO A 25 -4.70 -10.60 14.20
C PRO A 25 -3.83 -11.58 13.41
N SER A 26 -4.43 -12.72 13.02
CA SER A 26 -3.73 -13.68 12.17
C SER A 26 -3.44 -13.05 10.79
N VAL A 27 -2.23 -13.25 10.28
CA VAL A 27 -1.85 -12.75 8.95
C VAL A 27 -2.62 -13.52 7.87
N PRO A 28 -3.38 -12.84 6.98
CA PRO A 28 -4.03 -13.50 5.86
C PRO A 28 -3.01 -14.15 4.92
N PRO A 29 -3.28 -15.32 4.32
CA PRO A 29 -2.33 -16.06 3.48
C PRO A 29 -1.74 -15.23 2.32
N MET A 30 -2.50 -14.29 1.77
CA MET A 30 -2.05 -13.39 0.70
C MET A 30 -0.94 -12.42 1.12
N TYR A 31 -0.64 -12.33 2.41
CA TYR A 31 0.38 -11.45 2.98
C TYR A 31 1.53 -12.21 3.65
N TYR A 32 1.59 -13.52 3.48
CA TYR A 32 2.74 -14.31 3.90
C TYR A 32 4.01 -13.90 3.18
N ALA A 33 5.14 -14.29 3.73
CA ALA A 33 6.44 -14.09 3.11
C ALA A 33 6.51 -14.70 1.70
N LEU A 34 7.25 -14.05 0.80
CA LEU A 34 7.52 -14.52 -0.56
C LEU A 34 9.02 -14.84 -0.70
N PRO A 35 9.47 -16.01 -0.25
CA PRO A 35 10.89 -16.35 -0.19
C PRO A 35 11.54 -16.59 -1.58
N ASN A 36 10.73 -16.83 -2.61
CA ASN A 36 11.19 -17.14 -3.97
C ASN A 36 11.33 -15.91 -4.87
N GLU A 37 11.04 -14.70 -4.36
CA GLU A 37 11.33 -13.47 -5.09
C GLU A 37 12.83 -13.21 -5.18
N GLN A 38 13.28 -12.44 -6.18
CA GLN A 38 14.70 -12.08 -6.37
C GLN A 38 15.32 -11.53 -5.07
N PHE A 39 14.57 -10.74 -4.33
CA PHE A 39 14.87 -10.35 -2.95
C PHE A 39 13.74 -10.88 -2.08
N PRO A 40 13.97 -11.87 -1.22
CA PRO A 40 12.93 -12.49 -0.39
C PRO A 40 12.13 -11.44 0.38
N ILE A 41 10.83 -11.38 0.11
CA ILE A 41 9.94 -10.39 0.73
C ILE A 41 9.44 -10.96 2.05
N PRO A 42 9.57 -10.25 3.17
CA PRO A 42 9.04 -10.70 4.46
C PRO A 42 7.51 -10.69 4.48
N GLU A 43 6.94 -11.39 5.44
CA GLU A 43 5.53 -11.31 5.78
C GLU A 43 5.14 -9.86 6.12
N VAL A 44 3.94 -9.45 5.72
CA VAL A 44 3.40 -8.13 6.07
C VAL A 44 3.09 -8.08 7.56
N ASP A 45 3.60 -7.07 8.25
CA ASP A 45 3.12 -6.76 9.60
C ASP A 45 1.73 -6.12 9.51
N VAL A 46 0.70 -6.98 9.56
CA VAL A 46 -0.70 -6.57 9.44
C VAL A 46 -1.17 -5.63 10.54
N ARG A 47 -0.43 -5.50 11.66
CA ARG A 47 -0.71 -4.52 12.71
C ARG A 47 -0.50 -3.09 12.23
N LEU A 48 0.32 -2.90 11.19
CA LEU A 48 0.64 -1.60 10.58
C LEU A 48 -0.32 -1.22 9.45
N VAL A 49 -1.21 -2.15 9.02
CA VAL A 49 -2.14 -1.94 7.90
C VAL A 49 -3.56 -2.22 8.38
N ARG A 50 -4.39 -1.18 8.42
CA ARG A 50 -5.78 -1.33 8.85
C ARG A 50 -6.53 -2.33 7.96
N PRO A 51 -7.38 -3.23 8.52
CA PRO A 51 -8.03 -4.31 7.78
C PRO A 51 -8.85 -3.86 6.57
N GLU A 52 -9.43 -2.67 6.59
CA GLU A 52 -10.18 -2.13 5.46
C GLU A 52 -9.31 -1.91 4.20
N PHE A 53 -7.99 -1.80 4.35
CA PHE A 53 -7.03 -1.67 3.24
C PHE A 53 -6.45 -3.01 2.77
N TRP A 54 -6.87 -4.12 3.34
CA TRP A 54 -6.42 -5.42 2.87
C TRP A 54 -7.06 -5.75 1.53
N ARG A 55 -6.30 -6.46 0.67
CA ARG A 55 -6.80 -6.92 -0.62
C ARG A 55 -8.04 -7.79 -0.45
N THR A 56 -9.10 -7.46 -1.17
CA THR A 56 -10.36 -8.21 -1.13
C THR A 56 -11.13 -8.08 -2.44
N GLU A 57 -11.96 -9.04 -2.75
CA GLU A 57 -12.93 -8.95 -3.83
C GLU A 57 -14.17 -8.17 -3.36
N VAL A 58 -14.66 -7.28 -4.22
CA VAL A 58 -15.83 -6.45 -3.94
C VAL A 58 -16.76 -6.40 -5.14
N ASP A 59 -18.04 -6.08 -4.90
CA ASP A 59 -18.95 -5.66 -5.96
C ASP A 59 -18.53 -4.25 -6.42
N TYR A 60 -18.39 -4.10 -7.73
CA TYR A 60 -17.98 -2.82 -8.32
C TYR A 60 -18.65 -2.66 -9.68
N PRO A 61 -19.94 -2.32 -9.72
CA PRO A 61 -20.66 -2.08 -10.98
C PRO A 61 -20.05 -0.85 -11.67
N THR A 62 -19.54 -1.04 -12.88
CA THR A 62 -18.88 0.00 -13.66
C THR A 62 -19.06 -0.25 -15.15
N THR A 63 -18.93 0.80 -15.96
CA THR A 63 -18.86 0.71 -17.42
C THR A 63 -17.43 0.48 -17.94
N GLU A 64 -16.43 0.51 -17.06
CA GLU A 64 -15.06 0.25 -17.43
C GLU A 64 -14.87 -1.21 -17.85
N LYS A 65 -14.01 -1.43 -18.83
CA LYS A 65 -13.73 -2.78 -19.36
C LYS A 65 -13.06 -3.67 -18.30
N VAL A 66 -13.34 -4.96 -18.34
CA VAL A 66 -12.60 -5.96 -17.56
C VAL A 66 -11.09 -5.83 -17.82
N GLY A 67 -10.28 -5.87 -16.77
CA GLY A 67 -8.84 -5.65 -16.81
C GLY A 67 -8.42 -4.18 -16.67
N SER A 68 -9.36 -3.23 -16.64
CA SER A 68 -9.05 -1.83 -16.31
C SER A 68 -8.67 -1.68 -14.83
N VAL A 69 -7.91 -0.64 -14.54
CA VAL A 69 -7.53 -0.23 -13.19
C VAL A 69 -8.20 1.10 -12.88
N ILE A 70 -8.85 1.23 -11.72
CA ILE A 70 -9.40 2.49 -11.23
C ILE A 70 -8.69 2.82 -9.92
N VAL A 71 -8.14 4.03 -9.80
CA VAL A 71 -7.54 4.54 -8.57
C VAL A 71 -8.47 5.59 -7.98
N ASP A 72 -9.03 5.29 -6.83
CA ASP A 72 -9.88 6.15 -6.03
C ASP A 72 -9.00 6.83 -4.98
N THR A 73 -8.44 7.99 -5.33
CA THR A 73 -7.47 8.66 -4.46
C THR A 73 -8.12 9.20 -3.18
N PRO A 74 -9.38 9.72 -3.18
CA PRO A 74 -10.07 10.14 -1.95
C PRO A 74 -10.17 9.02 -0.91
N ASN A 75 -10.53 7.80 -1.35
CA ASN A 75 -10.76 6.67 -0.47
C ASN A 75 -9.50 5.81 -0.23
N ARG A 76 -8.40 6.10 -0.93
CA ARG A 76 -7.13 5.35 -0.83
C ARG A 76 -7.25 3.91 -1.29
N TYR A 77 -8.01 3.66 -2.38
CA TYR A 77 -8.20 2.34 -2.97
C TYR A 77 -7.76 2.30 -4.44
N LEU A 78 -7.35 1.13 -4.86
CA LEU A 78 -7.18 0.77 -6.26
C LEU A 78 -8.07 -0.44 -6.55
N TYR A 79 -8.79 -0.40 -7.65
CA TYR A 79 -9.68 -1.46 -8.11
C TYR A 79 -9.16 -2.02 -9.44
N HIS A 80 -8.95 -3.33 -9.51
CA HIS A 80 -8.72 -4.05 -10.76
C HIS A 80 -10.02 -4.72 -11.17
N ILE A 81 -10.60 -4.25 -12.28
CA ILE A 81 -11.95 -4.61 -12.73
C ILE A 81 -11.98 -6.04 -13.24
N GLN A 82 -12.90 -6.83 -12.71
CA GLN A 82 -13.16 -8.21 -13.05
C GLN A 82 -14.49 -8.35 -13.81
N ALA A 83 -14.78 -9.56 -14.29
CA ALA A 83 -16.07 -9.88 -14.88
C ALA A 83 -17.21 -9.79 -13.84
N ASN A 84 -18.45 -9.76 -14.34
CA ASN A 84 -19.68 -9.84 -13.54
C ASN A 84 -19.85 -8.73 -12.50
N GLY A 85 -19.39 -7.50 -12.80
CA GLY A 85 -19.53 -6.37 -11.87
C GLY A 85 -18.69 -6.50 -10.60
N ARG A 86 -17.59 -7.23 -10.65
CA ARG A 86 -16.66 -7.44 -9.53
C ARG A 86 -15.36 -6.67 -9.75
N ALA A 87 -14.63 -6.43 -8.68
CA ALA A 87 -13.26 -5.95 -8.73
C ALA A 87 -12.44 -6.55 -7.58
N VAL A 88 -11.12 -6.67 -7.80
CA VAL A 88 -10.17 -6.83 -6.71
C VAL A 88 -9.80 -5.45 -6.22
N ARG A 89 -10.09 -5.15 -4.96
CA ARG A 89 -9.76 -3.90 -4.28
C ARG A 89 -8.47 -4.05 -3.49
N TYR A 90 -7.59 -3.06 -3.59
CA TYR A 90 -6.34 -2.95 -2.85
C TYR A 90 -6.32 -1.63 -2.07
N GLY A 91 -5.77 -1.63 -0.86
CA GLY A 91 -5.41 -0.41 -0.18
C GLY A 91 -4.16 0.22 -0.79
N VAL A 92 -4.15 1.55 -0.94
CA VAL A 92 -3.01 2.28 -1.50
C VAL A 92 -2.60 3.47 -0.66
N GLY A 93 -1.33 3.85 -0.73
CA GLY A 93 -0.85 5.15 -0.33
C GLY A 93 -0.79 6.08 -1.53
N VAL A 94 -1.13 7.35 -1.34
CA VAL A 94 -1.16 8.37 -2.41
C VAL A 94 -0.31 9.60 -2.04
N GLY A 95 -0.16 10.56 -2.96
CA GLY A 95 0.58 11.79 -2.74
C GLY A 95 -0.02 12.69 -1.66
N ARG A 96 0.82 13.50 -0.97
CA ARG A 96 0.40 14.45 0.08
C ARG A 96 -0.39 15.63 -0.49
N ASP A 97 0.05 16.18 -1.61
CA ASP A 97 -0.47 17.42 -2.18
C ASP A 97 -1.48 17.15 -3.30
N GLY A 98 -2.27 16.09 -3.12
CA GLY A 98 -3.08 15.58 -4.20
C GLY A 98 -2.22 14.90 -5.24
N PHE A 99 -2.87 14.07 -6.00
CA PHE A 99 -2.25 13.46 -7.13
C PHE A 99 -2.23 14.52 -8.23
N SER A 100 -1.06 15.06 -8.58
CA SER A 100 -0.93 16.10 -9.58
C SER A 100 -1.31 15.63 -11.00
N TRP A 101 -1.49 14.31 -11.20
CA TRP A 101 -2.07 13.75 -12.41
C TRP A 101 -3.33 12.95 -12.09
N SER A 102 -4.39 13.24 -12.81
CA SER A 102 -5.66 12.52 -12.77
C SER A 102 -6.21 12.39 -14.19
N GLY A 103 -7.18 11.52 -14.37
CA GLY A 103 -7.82 11.27 -15.64
C GLY A 103 -7.58 9.87 -16.17
N ARG A 104 -7.56 9.70 -17.50
CA ARG A 104 -7.47 8.42 -18.18
C ARG A 104 -6.11 8.24 -18.87
N GLY A 105 -5.50 7.09 -18.65
CA GLY A 105 -4.27 6.65 -19.30
C GLY A 105 -4.26 5.15 -19.51
N HIS A 106 -3.05 4.58 -19.66
CA HIS A 106 -2.86 3.14 -19.72
C HIS A 106 -1.59 2.72 -19.00
N ILE A 107 -1.53 1.47 -18.58
CA ILE A 107 -0.32 0.82 -18.06
C ILE A 107 0.58 0.52 -19.25
N ALA A 108 1.66 1.27 -19.43
CA ALA A 108 2.51 1.14 -20.61
C ALA A 108 3.42 -0.09 -20.52
N TYR A 109 4.03 -0.30 -19.38
CA TYR A 109 4.90 -1.45 -19.11
C TYR A 109 5.08 -1.67 -17.60
N LYS A 110 5.56 -2.87 -17.26
CA LYS A 110 5.82 -3.28 -15.88
C LYS A 110 7.30 -3.63 -15.71
N ARG A 111 7.88 -3.33 -14.54
CA ARG A 111 9.24 -3.70 -14.18
C ARG A 111 9.25 -4.48 -12.86
N LYS A 112 10.01 -5.58 -12.85
CA LYS A 112 10.33 -6.33 -11.63
C LYS A 112 11.58 -5.72 -11.02
N TRP A 113 11.55 -5.47 -9.71
CA TRP A 113 12.67 -4.96 -8.93
C TRP A 113 13.38 -3.79 -9.63
N PRO A 114 12.68 -2.67 -9.84
CA PRO A 114 13.22 -1.54 -10.59
C PRO A 114 14.33 -0.84 -9.82
N ARG A 115 15.27 -0.24 -10.53
CA ARG A 115 16.15 0.80 -9.99
C ARG A 115 15.33 2.05 -9.72
N TRP A 116 15.54 2.69 -8.58
CA TRP A 116 14.91 3.97 -8.29
C TRP A 116 15.84 5.13 -8.62
N ASN A 117 15.36 6.06 -9.40
CA ASN A 117 16.03 7.30 -9.75
C ASN A 117 15.20 8.46 -9.19
N PRO A 118 15.58 9.04 -8.03
CA PRO A 118 14.89 10.20 -7.50
C PRO A 118 14.94 11.36 -8.51
N PRO A 119 13.82 12.09 -8.74
CA PRO A 119 13.83 13.30 -9.52
C PRO A 119 14.80 14.35 -8.95
N ASP A 120 15.44 15.18 -9.80
CA ASP A 120 16.42 16.18 -9.36
C ASP A 120 15.82 17.18 -8.37
N GLU A 121 14.54 17.55 -8.52
CA GLU A 121 13.84 18.42 -7.58
C GLU A 121 13.66 17.74 -6.19
N MET A 122 13.59 16.42 -6.16
CA MET A 122 13.54 15.68 -4.89
C MET A 122 14.92 15.69 -4.23
N VAL A 123 15.98 15.45 -4.97
CA VAL A 123 17.37 15.52 -4.48
C VAL A 123 17.68 16.93 -3.96
N ALA A 124 17.25 17.98 -4.67
CA ALA A 124 17.42 19.37 -4.23
C ALA A 124 16.74 19.69 -2.90
N ARG A 125 15.58 19.06 -2.62
CA ARG A 125 14.87 19.23 -1.34
C ARG A 125 15.38 18.29 -0.23
N GLN A 126 16.04 17.20 -0.60
CA GLN A 126 16.52 16.13 0.29
C GLN A 126 17.96 15.79 -0.10
N PRO A 127 18.96 16.57 0.34
CA PRO A 127 20.36 16.36 -0.04
C PRO A 127 20.93 15.00 0.35
N GLU A 128 20.32 14.32 1.31
CA GLU A 128 20.66 12.94 1.69
C GLU A 128 20.41 11.91 0.57
N LEU A 129 19.67 12.28 -0.47
CA LEU A 129 19.45 11.45 -1.66
C LEU A 129 20.54 11.60 -2.72
N GLU A 130 21.48 12.54 -2.56
CA GLU A 130 22.57 12.77 -3.52
C GLU A 130 23.35 11.48 -3.88
N PRO A 131 23.71 10.60 -2.92
CA PRO A 131 24.41 9.36 -3.23
C PRO A 131 23.64 8.40 -4.16
N VAL A 132 22.32 8.56 -4.27
CA VAL A 132 21.44 7.76 -5.13
C VAL A 132 20.74 8.60 -6.19
N SER A 133 21.26 9.79 -6.47
CA SER A 133 20.79 10.65 -7.56
C SER A 133 20.92 9.97 -8.93
N ILE A 134 20.27 10.52 -9.96
CA ILE A 134 20.41 10.04 -11.33
C ILE A 134 21.88 10.12 -11.76
N ALA A 135 22.58 11.18 -11.41
CA ALA A 135 24.01 11.37 -11.72
C ALA A 135 24.90 10.29 -11.11
N ASN A 136 24.53 9.77 -9.94
CA ASN A 136 25.23 8.70 -9.23
C ASN A 136 24.66 7.29 -9.52
N GLY A 137 23.81 7.16 -10.54
CA GLY A 137 23.30 5.88 -11.04
C GLY A 137 22.05 5.34 -10.34
N GLY A 138 21.42 6.11 -9.47
CA GLY A 138 20.19 5.73 -8.76
C GLY A 138 20.38 4.67 -7.68
N MET A 139 19.30 4.39 -6.93
CA MET A 139 19.29 3.31 -5.93
C MET A 139 19.08 1.96 -6.61
N ALA A 140 19.96 1.00 -6.30
CA ALA A 140 19.85 -0.37 -6.78
C ALA A 140 18.54 -1.05 -6.33
N PRO A 141 18.06 -2.07 -7.08
CA PRO A 141 16.96 -2.92 -6.62
C PRO A 141 17.22 -3.53 -5.24
N GLY A 142 16.17 -3.73 -4.46
CA GLY A 142 16.29 -4.36 -3.14
C GLY A 142 15.10 -4.04 -2.24
N LEU A 143 15.07 -4.67 -1.06
CA LEU A 143 13.96 -4.50 -0.11
C LEU A 143 13.81 -3.07 0.41
N ASN A 144 14.91 -2.31 0.48
CA ASN A 144 14.91 -0.91 0.95
C ASN A 144 14.65 0.10 -0.19
N ASN A 145 14.51 -0.37 -1.45
CA ASN A 145 14.21 0.51 -2.56
C ASN A 145 12.77 1.02 -2.47
N PRO A 146 12.52 2.35 -2.53
CA PRO A 146 11.18 2.92 -2.39
C PRO A 146 10.15 2.40 -3.39
N LEU A 147 10.58 1.93 -4.57
CA LEU A 147 9.68 1.35 -5.58
C LEU A 147 9.28 -0.10 -5.30
N GLY A 148 9.91 -0.74 -4.32
CA GLY A 148 9.61 -2.12 -3.95
C GLY A 148 9.82 -3.13 -5.08
N SER A 149 9.01 -4.18 -5.07
CA SER A 149 9.17 -5.35 -5.93
C SER A 149 8.71 -5.18 -7.37
N ARG A 150 7.78 -4.27 -7.64
CA ARG A 150 7.21 -3.98 -8.97
C ARG A 150 6.94 -2.49 -9.13
N ALA A 151 7.07 -2.01 -10.38
CA ALA A 151 6.58 -0.70 -10.79
C ALA A 151 5.85 -0.81 -12.13
N LEU A 152 4.66 -0.22 -12.20
CA LEU A 152 3.81 -0.11 -13.39
C LEU A 152 3.81 1.34 -13.84
N SER A 153 4.27 1.58 -15.07
CA SER A 153 4.35 2.92 -15.65
C SER A 153 3.03 3.35 -16.25
N ILE A 154 2.58 4.56 -15.93
CA ILE A 154 1.33 5.14 -16.44
C ILE A 154 1.66 6.11 -17.56
N HIS A 155 1.06 5.90 -18.75
CA HIS A 155 1.18 6.80 -19.89
C HIS A 155 -0.19 7.35 -20.29
N GLN A 156 -0.18 8.57 -20.85
CA GLN A 156 -1.33 9.18 -21.50
C GLN A 156 -0.97 9.40 -22.98
N GLY A 157 -1.62 8.64 -23.86
CA GLY A 157 -1.14 8.51 -25.23
C GLY A 157 0.30 7.99 -25.25
N ASN A 158 1.19 8.64 -26.00
CA ASN A 158 2.62 8.28 -26.07
C ASN A 158 3.49 8.98 -25.00
N ARG A 159 2.88 9.74 -24.08
CA ARG A 159 3.60 10.52 -23.08
C ARG A 159 3.68 9.75 -21.76
N ASP A 160 4.87 9.58 -21.22
CA ASP A 160 5.08 9.13 -19.85
C ASP A 160 4.58 10.21 -18.87
N THR A 161 3.67 9.84 -17.97
CA THR A 161 3.15 10.77 -16.95
C THR A 161 4.11 10.98 -15.79
N ILE A 162 5.21 10.20 -15.72
CA ILE A 162 6.15 10.11 -14.61
C ILE A 162 5.52 9.38 -13.40
N TYR A 163 4.19 9.23 -13.35
CA TYR A 163 3.49 8.53 -12.27
C TYR A 163 3.57 7.01 -12.41
N ARG A 164 3.63 6.36 -11.27
CA ARG A 164 3.79 4.90 -11.17
C ARG A 164 2.84 4.33 -10.12
N ILE A 165 2.39 3.11 -10.36
CA ILE A 165 1.92 2.22 -9.29
C ILE A 165 3.10 1.36 -8.91
N HIS A 166 3.47 1.31 -7.62
CA HIS A 166 4.66 0.56 -7.21
C HIS A 166 4.53 -0.04 -5.81
N GLY A 167 5.39 -1.00 -5.49
CA GLY A 167 5.49 -1.54 -4.14
C GLY A 167 6.12 -0.56 -3.15
N THR A 168 6.06 -0.88 -1.87
CA THR A 168 6.74 -0.12 -0.83
C THR A 168 7.18 -1.03 0.32
N PRO A 169 8.35 -0.79 0.94
CA PRO A 169 8.70 -1.39 2.21
C PRO A 169 7.96 -0.75 3.39
N GLU A 170 7.36 0.42 3.21
CA GLU A 170 6.74 1.23 4.26
C GLU A 170 5.25 0.89 4.41
N PHE A 171 4.94 -0.26 5.03
CA PHE A 171 3.56 -0.78 5.20
C PHE A 171 2.60 0.23 5.81
N ALA A 172 3.07 1.01 6.80
CA ALA A 172 2.26 2.01 7.50
C ALA A 172 1.80 3.19 6.62
N THR A 173 2.30 3.31 5.38
CA THR A 173 1.88 4.36 4.44
C THR A 173 0.63 4.00 3.65
N ILE A 174 0.20 2.74 3.69
CA ILE A 174 -1.04 2.30 3.04
C ILE A 174 -2.25 2.91 3.76
N GLY A 175 -3.19 3.44 2.98
CA GLY A 175 -4.34 4.21 3.49
C GLY A 175 -4.02 5.66 3.85
N ARG A 176 -2.82 6.17 3.51
CA ARG A 176 -2.40 7.53 3.82
C ARG A 176 -2.02 8.34 2.57
N ALA A 177 -2.09 9.66 2.68
CA ALA A 177 -1.60 10.62 1.69
C ALA A 177 -0.20 11.11 2.12
N VAL A 178 0.86 10.40 1.75
CA VAL A 178 2.22 10.66 2.22
C VAL A 178 3.31 10.58 1.13
N SER A 179 2.95 10.17 -0.10
CA SER A 179 3.92 10.04 -1.19
C SER A 179 4.11 11.37 -1.95
N SER A 180 5.12 11.42 -2.81
CA SER A 180 5.37 12.55 -3.72
C SER A 180 4.58 12.46 -5.04
N GLY A 181 3.44 11.74 -5.03
CA GLY A 181 2.52 11.63 -6.16
C GLY A 181 2.27 10.20 -6.66
N CYS A 182 3.22 9.28 -6.54
CA CYS A 182 3.03 7.90 -6.96
C CYS A 182 2.07 7.11 -6.04
N ILE A 183 1.47 6.06 -6.60
CA ILE A 183 0.54 5.16 -5.92
C ILE A 183 1.34 4.03 -5.30
N ARG A 184 1.37 3.96 -3.96
CA ARG A 184 2.09 2.94 -3.20
C ARG A 184 1.18 1.76 -2.87
N MET A 185 1.69 0.54 -3.00
CA MET A 185 1.02 -0.70 -2.63
C MET A 185 1.92 -1.56 -1.75
N LEU A 186 1.34 -2.45 -0.96
CA LEU A 186 2.11 -3.55 -0.35
C LEU A 186 2.83 -4.34 -1.45
N ASN A 187 4.04 -4.86 -1.17
CA ASN A 187 4.79 -5.62 -2.16
C ASN A 187 4.03 -6.85 -2.67
N GLN A 188 3.34 -7.57 -1.79
CA GLN A 188 2.48 -8.70 -2.16
C GLN A 188 1.31 -8.27 -3.06
N ASP A 189 0.76 -7.09 -2.83
CA ASP A 189 -0.37 -6.57 -3.62
C ASP A 189 0.05 -6.08 -4.99
N VAL A 190 1.17 -5.37 -5.10
CA VAL A 190 1.66 -4.91 -6.40
C VAL A 190 2.13 -6.07 -7.28
N ILE A 191 2.67 -7.16 -6.68
CA ILE A 191 2.98 -8.39 -7.40
C ILE A 191 1.70 -8.97 -7.97
N HIS A 192 0.67 -9.19 -7.12
CA HIS A 192 -0.61 -9.71 -7.56
C HIS A 192 -1.24 -8.84 -8.66
N LEU A 193 -1.22 -7.51 -8.52
CA LEU A 193 -1.72 -6.61 -9.55
C LEU A 193 -0.93 -6.75 -10.86
N ALA A 194 0.41 -6.74 -10.79
CA ALA A 194 1.28 -6.82 -11.97
C ALA A 194 1.13 -8.13 -12.73
N ASP A 195 0.84 -9.23 -12.04
CA ASP A 195 0.64 -10.54 -12.66
C ASP A 195 -0.74 -10.67 -13.35
N ASN A 196 -1.73 -9.86 -12.94
CA ASN A 196 -3.10 -9.90 -13.47
C ASN A 196 -3.44 -8.76 -14.43
N VAL A 197 -2.74 -7.64 -14.39
CA VAL A 197 -2.93 -6.51 -15.32
C VAL A 197 -2.04 -6.69 -16.56
N ARG A 198 -2.58 -6.41 -17.74
CA ARG A 198 -1.84 -6.46 -19.01
C ARG A 198 -1.24 -5.09 -19.34
N ASP A 199 -0.13 -5.09 -20.06
CA ASP A 199 0.35 -3.87 -20.71
C ASP A 199 -0.71 -3.38 -21.71
N GLY A 200 -0.94 -2.08 -21.78
CA GLY A 200 -2.04 -1.46 -22.50
C GLY A 200 -3.36 -1.37 -21.73
N SER A 201 -3.50 -2.00 -20.56
CA SER A 201 -4.71 -1.88 -19.74
C SER A 201 -5.02 -0.44 -19.40
N THR A 202 -6.30 -0.04 -19.54
CA THR A 202 -6.76 1.29 -19.14
C THR A 202 -6.55 1.52 -17.66
N ILE A 203 -6.09 2.72 -17.31
CA ILE A 203 -6.11 3.23 -15.93
C ILE A 203 -6.92 4.52 -15.87
N VAL A 204 -7.78 4.63 -14.86
CA VAL A 204 -8.51 5.86 -14.52
C VAL A 204 -8.11 6.27 -13.12
N VAL A 205 -7.62 7.49 -12.96
CA VAL A 205 -7.28 8.07 -11.66
C VAL A 205 -8.31 9.13 -11.33
N ILE A 206 -9.10 8.90 -10.29
CA ILE A 206 -10.11 9.80 -9.78
C ILE A 206 -9.41 10.81 -8.85
N PRO A 207 -9.48 12.12 -9.12
CA PRO A 207 -8.85 13.14 -8.27
C PRO A 207 -9.55 13.25 -6.91
N ASP A 208 -8.80 13.65 -5.88
CA ASP A 208 -9.40 14.08 -4.63
C ASP A 208 -9.97 15.50 -4.79
N PRO A 209 -11.30 15.70 -4.69
CA PRO A 209 -11.91 17.00 -4.88
C PRO A 209 -11.48 18.05 -3.86
N LEU A 210 -10.99 17.62 -2.68
CA LEU A 210 -10.50 18.53 -1.64
C LEU A 210 -9.12 19.10 -1.96
N MET A 211 -8.40 18.51 -2.92
CA MET A 211 -7.02 18.88 -3.26
C MET A 211 -6.94 19.90 -4.40
N GLY A 212 -8.05 20.12 -5.16
CA GLY A 212 -8.15 21.15 -6.20
C GLY A 212 -8.64 22.52 -5.71
N ALA A 213 -9.03 22.65 -4.44
CA ALA A 213 -9.63 23.86 -3.89
C ALA A 213 -8.64 24.87 -3.29
N GLN A 214 -7.33 24.62 -3.36
CA GLN A 214 -6.31 25.48 -2.76
C GLN A 214 -5.55 26.37 -3.77
N GLU A 215 -5.95 26.37 -5.05
CA GLU A 215 -5.40 27.28 -6.08
C GLU A 215 -6.50 28.24 -6.60
N THR A 216 -7.01 29.12 -5.75
CA THR A 216 -7.68 30.36 -6.17
C THR A 216 -7.33 31.51 -5.23
#